data_f150da1e0911be462a5099ab272386f2
#
_entry.id   f150da1e0911be462a5099ab272386f2
#
_cell.length_a   1.000
_cell.length_b   1.000
_cell.length_c   1.000
_cell.angle_alpha   90.00
_cell.angle_beta   90.00
_cell.angle_gamma   90.00
#
_symmetry.space_group_name_H-M   'P 1'
#
loop_
_entity.id
_entity.type
_entity.pdbx_description
1 polymer ?
#
loop_
_entity_poly.entity_id
_entity_poly.type
_entity_poly.pdbx_seq_one_letter_code
_entity_poly.pdbx_strand_id
1 'polypeptide(L)'
;MAEISGIKHRTIHVNGINMHIAEKGDEGAPIVLFIHGFPELWYTWRHQIEGISAMGYRAVAPDMRGYGDTDAPTDARSYTYGHLVGDLIGLIDELKAEKVFVVSHDWGAVVAWWLCLFRPDRVKAAVNMSVPFAPRNPKMKPIDMLRAGYGDDYYICRFQVPGEIEGEITEAGGADKLLKKVFAYRNPAQFMLPKGQSAFSEVPPFPNWLSEADAAYYCDTFSRTGFTGGLNYYRALNLNWEITAPWTRAQVKVPVKFIVGDLDLTYNAPGVKDYIHKGGMKRDVPLLEDVVVLQGVGHFLQEEQPDVITKHIYDFINKF
;
A
#
# COMPACT_ATOMS: atom_id res chain seq x y z
N MET A 1 -14.70 10.14 16.33
CA MET A 1 -14.43 8.89 15.60
C MET A 1 -15.75 8.16 15.45
N ALA A 2 -16.16 7.81 14.23
CA ALA A 2 -17.19 6.78 14.08
C ALA A 2 -16.57 5.47 14.57
N GLU A 3 -16.94 5.06 15.79
CA GLU A 3 -16.57 3.74 16.33
C GLU A 3 -17.16 2.68 15.39
N ILE A 4 -16.34 2.09 14.53
CA ILE A 4 -16.78 0.91 13.77
C ILE A 4 -16.91 -0.20 14.80
N SER A 5 -18.18 -0.60 15.04
CA SER A 5 -18.54 -1.50 16.12
C SER A 5 -17.70 -2.76 16.13
N GLY A 6 -16.99 -3.00 17.24
CA GLY A 6 -16.25 -4.23 17.49
C GLY A 6 -14.83 -4.30 16.91
N ILE A 7 -14.32 -3.25 16.24
CA ILE A 7 -12.88 -3.14 15.93
C ILE A 7 -12.17 -2.65 17.18
N LYS A 8 -11.15 -3.40 17.61
CA LYS A 8 -10.29 -3.06 18.74
C LYS A 8 -9.05 -2.34 18.25
N HIS A 9 -8.61 -1.35 19.00
CA HIS A 9 -7.41 -0.56 18.73
C HIS A 9 -6.40 -0.73 19.85
N ARG A 10 -5.14 -0.93 19.50
CA ARG A 10 -4.04 -0.94 20.46
C ARG A 10 -2.73 -0.49 19.82
N THR A 11 -1.80 -0.05 20.65
CA THR A 11 -0.44 0.26 20.24
C THR A 11 0.50 -0.84 20.75
N ILE A 12 1.40 -1.28 19.90
CA ILE A 12 2.42 -2.29 20.20
C ILE A 12 3.80 -1.74 19.87
N HIS A 13 4.82 -2.17 20.62
CA HIS A 13 6.20 -1.77 20.34
C HIS A 13 6.90 -2.84 19.52
N VAL A 14 7.28 -2.50 18.29
CA VAL A 14 7.92 -3.43 17.35
C VAL A 14 9.05 -2.71 16.60
N ASN A 15 10.17 -3.37 16.41
CA ASN A 15 11.27 -2.89 15.58
C ASN A 15 11.68 -1.40 15.85
N GLY A 16 11.60 -0.97 17.11
CA GLY A 16 12.00 0.36 17.57
C GLY A 16 10.96 1.47 17.29
N ILE A 17 9.72 1.12 16.99
CA ILE A 17 8.59 2.05 16.85
C ILE A 17 7.38 1.60 17.65
N ASN A 18 6.52 2.55 18.02
CA ASN A 18 5.18 2.28 18.53
C ASN A 18 4.24 2.22 17.33
N MET A 19 3.65 1.05 17.09
CA MET A 19 2.77 0.78 15.96
C MET A 19 1.33 0.67 16.44
N HIS A 20 0.45 1.48 15.89
CA HIS A 20 -0.99 1.35 16.05
C HIS A 20 -1.51 0.21 15.19
N ILE A 21 -2.42 -0.59 15.73
CA ILE A 21 -3.15 -1.60 14.99
C ILE A 21 -4.64 -1.53 15.27
N ALA A 22 -5.44 -1.81 14.23
CA ALA A 22 -6.86 -2.08 14.29
C ALA A 22 -7.09 -3.57 14.05
N GLU A 23 -7.87 -4.24 14.91
CA GLU A 23 -8.07 -5.69 14.80
C GLU A 23 -9.50 -6.12 15.16
N LYS A 24 -9.97 -7.20 14.52
CA LYS A 24 -11.25 -7.85 14.81
C LYS A 24 -11.17 -9.35 14.54
N GLY A 25 -11.89 -10.12 15.32
CA GLY A 25 -11.94 -11.60 15.29
C GLY A 25 -11.32 -12.23 16.53
N ASP A 26 -11.42 -13.56 16.61
CA ASP A 26 -10.96 -14.33 17.77
C ASP A 26 -9.43 -14.43 17.81
N GLU A 27 -8.83 -14.34 19.01
CA GLU A 27 -7.36 -14.39 19.18
C GLU A 27 -6.73 -15.69 18.66
N GLY A 28 -7.44 -16.79 18.70
CA GLY A 28 -6.97 -18.10 18.21
C GLY A 28 -7.22 -18.35 16.71
N ALA A 29 -7.91 -17.45 16.03
CA ALA A 29 -8.24 -17.61 14.61
C ALA A 29 -7.01 -17.34 13.70
N PRO A 30 -6.96 -17.94 12.48
CA PRO A 30 -5.93 -17.63 11.50
C PRO A 30 -5.90 -16.12 11.18
N ILE A 31 -4.70 -15.55 11.14
CA ILE A 31 -4.53 -14.11 10.97
C ILE A 31 -4.48 -13.73 9.49
N VAL A 32 -5.25 -12.70 9.14
CA VAL A 32 -5.14 -11.95 7.88
C VAL A 32 -4.58 -10.57 8.20
N LEU A 33 -3.36 -10.31 7.74
CA LEU A 33 -2.64 -9.05 7.92
C LEU A 33 -2.88 -8.15 6.71
N PHE A 34 -3.49 -7.00 6.95
CA PHE A 34 -3.83 -6.00 5.94
C PHE A 34 -2.80 -4.87 5.91
N ILE A 35 -2.18 -4.61 4.77
CA ILE A 35 -1.10 -3.63 4.62
C ILE A 35 -1.55 -2.55 3.63
N HIS A 36 -1.77 -1.33 4.13
CA HIS A 36 -2.23 -0.19 3.34
C HIS A 36 -1.10 0.51 2.59
N GLY A 37 -1.45 1.37 1.64
CA GLY A 37 -0.54 2.18 0.85
C GLY A 37 -0.57 3.68 1.10
N PHE A 38 -0.29 4.47 0.08
CA PHE A 38 -0.27 5.94 0.13
C PHE A 38 -1.44 6.54 -0.69
N PRO A 39 -2.10 7.55 -0.19
CA PRO A 39 -2.12 8.10 1.17
C PRO A 39 -3.27 7.47 1.99
N GLU A 40 -3.04 6.29 2.47
CA GLU A 40 -4.04 5.49 3.18
C GLU A 40 -3.68 5.35 4.68
N LEU A 41 -4.56 4.66 5.42
CA LEU A 41 -4.46 4.31 6.82
C LEU A 41 -4.98 2.87 7.00
N TRP A 42 -4.89 2.29 8.23
CA TRP A 42 -5.60 1.04 8.54
C TRP A 42 -7.07 1.09 8.09
N TYR A 43 -7.66 2.28 8.06
CA TYR A 43 -9.07 2.57 7.79
C TYR A 43 -9.53 2.17 6.39
N THR A 44 -8.63 2.14 5.41
CA THR A 44 -8.93 1.66 4.05
C THR A 44 -9.45 0.22 4.05
N TRP A 45 -9.12 -0.55 5.10
CA TRP A 45 -9.48 -1.95 5.25
C TRP A 45 -10.74 -2.19 6.10
N ARG A 46 -11.44 -1.14 6.57
CA ARG A 46 -12.57 -1.26 7.50
C ARG A 46 -13.63 -2.26 7.03
N HIS A 47 -13.96 -2.28 5.75
CA HIS A 47 -14.92 -3.21 5.17
C HIS A 47 -14.39 -4.65 5.12
N GLN A 48 -13.11 -4.83 4.76
CA GLN A 48 -12.47 -6.14 4.73
C GLN A 48 -12.26 -6.70 6.13
N ILE A 49 -11.92 -5.85 7.12
CA ILE A 49 -11.83 -6.25 8.52
C ILE A 49 -13.18 -6.83 8.99
N GLU A 50 -14.29 -6.15 8.71
CA GLU A 50 -15.63 -6.63 9.03
C GLU A 50 -15.95 -7.96 8.34
N GLY A 51 -15.79 -8.01 7.03
CA GLY A 51 -16.15 -9.18 6.23
C GLY A 51 -15.30 -10.41 6.57
N ILE A 52 -13.99 -10.25 6.67
CA ILE A 52 -13.05 -11.37 6.92
C ILE A 52 -13.15 -11.88 8.36
N SER A 53 -13.39 -11.00 9.35
CA SER A 53 -13.62 -11.43 10.72
C SER A 53 -14.94 -12.21 10.87
N ALA A 54 -15.98 -11.82 10.15
CA ALA A 54 -17.26 -12.56 10.13
C ALA A 54 -17.12 -13.98 9.51
N MET A 55 -16.07 -14.21 8.72
CA MET A 55 -15.75 -15.50 8.09
C MET A 55 -14.80 -16.36 8.94
N GLY A 56 -14.54 -15.99 10.21
CA GLY A 56 -13.78 -16.80 11.16
C GLY A 56 -12.27 -16.55 11.16
N TYR A 57 -11.80 -15.46 10.60
CA TYR A 57 -10.40 -15.03 10.66
C TYR A 57 -10.20 -13.91 11.68
N ARG A 58 -8.97 -13.74 12.14
CA ARG A 58 -8.55 -12.53 12.86
C ARG A 58 -7.95 -11.54 11.85
N ALA A 59 -8.68 -10.50 11.56
CA ALA A 59 -8.26 -9.40 10.69
C ALA A 59 -7.42 -8.40 11.51
N VAL A 60 -6.21 -8.08 11.04
CA VAL A 60 -5.29 -7.14 11.69
C VAL A 60 -4.78 -6.15 10.65
N ALA A 61 -4.96 -4.87 10.88
CA ALA A 61 -4.52 -3.80 10.01
C ALA A 61 -3.71 -2.77 10.81
N PRO A 62 -2.40 -2.69 10.65
CA PRO A 62 -1.60 -1.61 11.22
C PRO A 62 -1.82 -0.29 10.46
N ASP A 63 -1.65 0.85 11.16
CA ASP A 63 -1.11 2.02 10.50
C ASP A 63 0.38 1.74 10.27
N MET A 64 0.80 1.76 9.01
CA MET A 64 2.20 1.50 8.67
C MET A 64 3.12 2.60 9.21
N ARG A 65 4.42 2.29 9.40
CA ARG A 65 5.43 3.28 9.81
C ARG A 65 5.25 4.60 9.05
N GLY A 66 5.13 5.72 9.78
CA GLY A 66 4.97 7.05 9.19
C GLY A 66 3.54 7.47 8.88
N TYR A 67 2.54 6.67 9.30
CA TYR A 67 1.13 6.94 9.08
C TYR A 67 0.32 6.89 10.38
N GLY A 68 -0.78 7.61 10.40
CA GLY A 68 -1.80 7.54 11.43
C GLY A 68 -1.27 7.75 12.85
N ASP A 69 -1.52 6.80 13.72
CA ASP A 69 -1.07 6.81 15.11
C ASP A 69 0.21 5.96 15.34
N THR A 70 0.86 5.54 14.27
CA THR A 70 2.18 4.88 14.30
C THR A 70 3.30 5.91 14.24
N ASP A 71 4.42 5.65 14.92
CA ASP A 71 5.60 6.51 14.92
C ASP A 71 6.07 6.83 13.50
N ALA A 72 6.47 8.10 13.29
CA ALA A 72 6.92 8.63 12.00
C ALA A 72 8.35 9.16 12.07
N PRO A 73 9.39 8.33 11.98
CA PRO A 73 10.77 8.79 11.90
C PRO A 73 10.96 9.80 10.77
N THR A 74 11.71 10.86 11.01
CA THR A 74 11.89 11.94 10.02
C THR A 74 12.86 11.60 8.89
N ASP A 75 13.85 10.73 9.17
CA ASP A 75 14.86 10.31 8.17
C ASP A 75 14.28 9.28 7.19
N ALA A 76 14.31 9.60 5.90
CA ALA A 76 13.85 8.69 4.84
C ALA A 76 14.57 7.34 4.85
N ARG A 77 15.81 7.25 5.37
CA ARG A 77 16.55 5.99 5.52
C ARG A 77 15.88 5.02 6.49
N SER A 78 15.00 5.49 7.36
CA SER A 78 14.18 4.66 8.26
C SER A 78 13.00 3.99 7.56
N TYR A 79 12.82 4.20 6.26
CA TYR A 79 11.71 3.66 5.46
C TYR A 79 12.18 2.67 4.38
N THR A 80 13.32 2.03 4.60
CA THR A 80 13.76 0.97 3.68
C THR A 80 12.87 -0.27 3.79
N TYR A 81 12.86 -1.10 2.75
CA TYR A 81 12.14 -2.38 2.78
C TYR A 81 12.54 -3.25 3.97
N GLY A 82 13.82 -3.17 4.40
CA GLY A 82 14.30 -3.87 5.60
C GLY A 82 13.60 -3.39 6.87
N HIS A 83 13.40 -2.07 7.05
CA HIS A 83 12.67 -1.52 8.19
C HIS A 83 11.20 -1.90 8.15
N LEU A 84 10.54 -1.69 6.99
CA LEU A 84 9.11 -1.95 6.83
C LEU A 84 8.76 -3.44 6.99
N VAL A 85 9.56 -4.33 6.43
CA VAL A 85 9.41 -5.78 6.64
C VAL A 85 9.73 -6.15 8.09
N GLY A 86 10.75 -5.54 8.70
CA GLY A 86 11.08 -5.73 10.11
C GLY A 86 9.93 -5.37 11.05
N ASP A 87 9.21 -4.28 10.76
CA ASP A 87 8.01 -3.87 11.51
C ASP A 87 6.92 -4.96 11.43
N LEU A 88 6.65 -5.47 10.24
CA LEU A 88 5.65 -6.52 10.03
C LEU A 88 6.04 -7.84 10.68
N ILE A 89 7.32 -8.21 10.67
CA ILE A 89 7.80 -9.40 11.37
C ILE A 89 7.65 -9.23 12.87
N GLY A 90 8.03 -8.06 13.42
CA GLY A 90 7.79 -7.76 14.83
C GLY A 90 6.31 -7.82 15.20
N LEU A 91 5.43 -7.31 14.34
CA LEU A 91 3.98 -7.43 14.53
C LEU A 91 3.52 -8.89 14.54
N ILE A 92 3.95 -9.72 13.57
CA ILE A 92 3.61 -11.14 13.48
C ILE A 92 4.10 -11.89 14.73
N ASP A 93 5.29 -11.55 15.25
CA ASP A 93 5.85 -12.13 16.48
C ASP A 93 5.01 -11.76 17.71
N GLU A 94 4.62 -10.48 17.86
CA GLU A 94 3.74 -10.01 18.95
C GLU A 94 2.33 -10.64 18.90
N LEU A 95 1.84 -10.94 17.71
CA LEU A 95 0.59 -11.69 17.51
C LEU A 95 0.74 -13.18 17.77
N LYS A 96 1.97 -13.66 18.07
CA LYS A 96 2.31 -15.06 18.33
C LYS A 96 1.93 -16.00 17.18
N ALA A 97 1.99 -15.48 15.95
CA ALA A 97 1.68 -16.26 14.76
C ALA A 97 2.95 -16.82 14.11
N GLU A 98 2.93 -18.08 13.74
CA GLU A 98 3.99 -18.67 12.91
C GLU A 98 3.95 -18.10 11.49
N LYS A 99 2.75 -18.11 10.89
CA LYS A 99 2.48 -17.60 9.55
C LYS A 99 1.16 -16.84 9.52
N VAL A 100 1.07 -15.87 8.63
CA VAL A 100 -0.15 -15.10 8.37
C VAL A 100 -0.52 -15.13 6.90
N PHE A 101 -1.80 -14.89 6.60
CA PHE A 101 -2.20 -14.44 5.28
C PHE A 101 -1.91 -12.95 5.15
N VAL A 102 -1.46 -12.51 3.98
CA VAL A 102 -1.14 -11.10 3.71
C VAL A 102 -2.10 -10.57 2.66
N VAL A 103 -2.72 -9.44 2.94
CA VAL A 103 -3.56 -8.68 1.99
C VAL A 103 -3.01 -7.28 1.91
N SER A 104 -2.78 -6.75 0.72
CA SER A 104 -2.04 -5.50 0.58
C SER A 104 -2.46 -4.69 -0.65
N HIS A 105 -2.27 -3.39 -0.56
CA HIS A 105 -2.61 -2.45 -1.63
C HIS A 105 -1.51 -1.38 -1.78
N ASP A 106 -1.24 -0.92 -3.01
CA ASP A 106 -0.32 0.18 -3.36
C ASP A 106 1.09 0.01 -2.74
N TRP A 107 1.58 0.93 -1.92
CA TRP A 107 2.84 0.76 -1.19
C TRP A 107 2.81 -0.44 -0.24
N GLY A 108 1.65 -0.76 0.32
CA GLY A 108 1.47 -1.99 1.06
C GLY A 108 1.75 -3.24 0.22
N ALA A 109 1.35 -3.25 -1.06
CA ALA A 109 1.68 -4.34 -1.98
C ALA A 109 3.19 -4.40 -2.26
N VAL A 110 3.86 -3.25 -2.43
CA VAL A 110 5.33 -3.22 -2.56
C VAL A 110 6.00 -3.84 -1.33
N VAL A 111 5.58 -3.46 -0.12
CA VAL A 111 6.12 -4.02 1.13
C VAL A 111 5.82 -5.51 1.25
N ALA A 112 4.61 -5.95 0.89
CA ALA A 112 4.22 -7.36 0.91
C ALA A 112 5.05 -8.23 -0.06
N TRP A 113 5.39 -7.71 -1.24
CA TRP A 113 6.31 -8.40 -2.15
C TRP A 113 7.67 -8.63 -1.50
N TRP A 114 8.21 -7.62 -0.81
CA TRP A 114 9.50 -7.75 -0.10
C TRP A 114 9.39 -8.62 1.16
N LEU A 115 8.26 -8.61 1.86
CA LEU A 115 7.99 -9.57 2.95
C LEU A 115 8.02 -11.01 2.42
N CYS A 116 7.35 -11.28 1.30
CA CYS A 116 7.35 -12.59 0.65
C CYS A 116 8.74 -13.02 0.14
N LEU A 117 9.61 -12.07 -0.25
CA LEU A 117 10.98 -12.36 -0.65
C LEU A 117 11.93 -12.61 0.53
N PHE A 118 11.83 -11.76 1.57
CA PHE A 118 12.75 -11.82 2.70
C PHE A 118 12.37 -12.92 3.69
N ARG A 119 11.06 -13.11 3.90
CA ARG A 119 10.52 -14.00 4.93
C ARG A 119 9.34 -14.84 4.41
N PRO A 120 9.56 -15.65 3.34
CA PRO A 120 8.53 -16.55 2.83
C PRO A 120 8.06 -17.57 3.89
N ASP A 121 8.86 -17.83 4.91
CA ASP A 121 8.55 -18.66 6.06
C ASP A 121 7.42 -18.10 6.93
N ARG A 122 7.14 -16.79 6.86
CA ARG A 122 6.12 -16.10 7.67
C ARG A 122 4.82 -15.81 6.91
N VAL A 123 4.76 -16.10 5.62
CA VAL A 123 3.59 -15.86 4.75
C VAL A 123 2.98 -17.18 4.31
N LYS A 124 1.69 -17.37 4.57
CA LYS A 124 0.93 -18.55 4.16
C LYS A 124 0.47 -18.44 2.71
N ALA A 125 -0.14 -17.33 2.37
CA ALA A 125 -0.49 -16.89 1.02
C ALA A 125 -0.68 -15.37 0.99
N ALA A 126 -0.60 -14.73 -0.18
CA ALA A 126 -0.72 -13.30 -0.33
C ALA A 126 -1.76 -12.91 -1.40
N VAL A 127 -2.60 -11.92 -1.08
CA VAL A 127 -3.44 -11.20 -2.04
C VAL A 127 -2.88 -9.80 -2.20
N ASN A 128 -2.20 -9.54 -3.31
CA ASN A 128 -1.61 -8.24 -3.60
C ASN A 128 -2.45 -7.49 -4.62
N MET A 129 -2.69 -6.21 -4.36
CA MET A 129 -3.58 -5.38 -5.17
C MET A 129 -2.87 -4.15 -5.73
N SER A 130 -3.29 -3.73 -6.92
CA SER A 130 -2.84 -2.55 -7.65
C SER A 130 -1.40 -2.67 -8.20
N VAL A 131 -0.40 -2.80 -7.35
CA VAL A 131 1.02 -2.76 -7.74
C VAL A 131 1.57 -4.17 -7.93
N PRO A 132 1.92 -4.59 -9.16
CA PRO A 132 2.50 -5.90 -9.42
C PRO A 132 3.94 -5.99 -8.87
N PHE A 133 4.44 -7.21 -8.74
CA PHE A 133 5.84 -7.41 -8.40
C PHE A 133 6.75 -6.76 -9.44
N ALA A 134 7.65 -5.90 -8.99
CA ALA A 134 8.65 -5.26 -9.83
C ALA A 134 10.03 -5.81 -9.50
N PRO A 135 10.59 -6.72 -10.32
CA PRO A 135 11.93 -7.27 -10.09
C PRO A 135 12.98 -6.16 -10.19
N ARG A 136 13.99 -6.24 -9.32
CA ARG A 136 15.08 -5.26 -9.31
C ARG A 136 15.79 -5.21 -10.68
N ASN A 137 15.82 -4.03 -11.29
CA ASN A 137 16.64 -3.76 -12.48
C ASN A 137 18.09 -3.49 -12.03
N PRO A 138 19.08 -4.34 -12.33
CA PRO A 138 20.44 -4.13 -11.86
C PRO A 138 21.19 -3.00 -12.60
N LYS A 139 20.64 -2.48 -13.70
CA LYS A 139 21.32 -1.54 -14.60
C LYS A 139 21.03 -0.07 -14.27
N MET A 140 19.92 0.22 -13.60
CA MET A 140 19.47 1.59 -13.40
C MET A 140 18.71 1.73 -12.08
N LYS A 141 18.96 2.80 -11.35
CA LYS A 141 18.22 3.15 -10.13
C LYS A 141 16.77 3.51 -10.47
N PRO A 142 15.81 3.20 -9.58
CA PRO A 142 14.39 3.44 -9.85
C PRO A 142 14.06 4.89 -10.21
N ILE A 143 14.58 5.85 -9.47
CA ILE A 143 14.29 7.27 -9.72
C ILE A 143 14.88 7.74 -11.04
N ASP A 144 16.08 7.29 -11.41
CA ASP A 144 16.70 7.63 -12.69
C ASP A 144 15.89 7.04 -13.86
N MET A 145 15.39 5.81 -13.70
CA MET A 145 14.54 5.17 -14.69
C MET A 145 13.20 5.90 -14.87
N LEU A 146 12.56 6.27 -13.77
CA LEU A 146 11.28 6.98 -13.79
C LEU A 146 11.44 8.38 -14.39
N ARG A 147 12.50 9.10 -14.03
CA ARG A 147 12.82 10.41 -14.58
C ARG A 147 13.12 10.35 -16.09
N ALA A 148 13.85 9.34 -16.53
CA ALA A 148 14.11 9.14 -17.95
C ALA A 148 12.85 8.79 -18.75
N GLY A 149 11.89 8.06 -18.14
CA GLY A 149 10.65 7.65 -18.80
C GLY A 149 9.54 8.70 -18.79
N TYR A 150 9.43 9.48 -17.70
CA TYR A 150 8.28 10.36 -17.45
C TYR A 150 8.65 11.84 -17.27
N GLY A 151 9.93 12.15 -17.04
CA GLY A 151 10.39 13.50 -16.72
C GLY A 151 10.32 13.86 -15.24
N ASP A 152 10.74 15.10 -14.92
CA ASP A 152 10.83 15.58 -13.54
C ASP A 152 9.47 15.87 -12.90
N ASP A 153 8.46 16.15 -13.70
CA ASP A 153 7.09 16.43 -13.24
C ASP A 153 6.29 15.16 -12.85
N TYR A 154 6.86 13.98 -13.05
CA TYR A 154 6.24 12.75 -12.59
C TYR A 154 6.18 12.71 -11.07
N TYR A 155 5.02 12.38 -10.49
CA TYR A 155 4.78 12.52 -9.05
C TYR A 155 5.85 11.88 -8.17
N ILE A 156 6.34 10.67 -8.52
CA ILE A 156 7.41 10.00 -7.77
C ILE A 156 8.73 10.80 -7.83
N CYS A 157 9.03 11.41 -8.96
CA CYS A 157 10.21 12.26 -9.11
C CYS A 157 10.08 13.56 -8.31
N ARG A 158 8.85 14.14 -8.25
CA ARG A 158 8.54 15.32 -7.45
C ARG A 158 8.62 15.08 -5.95
N PHE A 159 8.32 13.89 -5.49
CA PHE A 159 8.36 13.52 -4.07
C PHE A 159 9.77 13.37 -3.50
N GLN A 160 10.81 13.41 -4.33
CA GLN A 160 12.18 13.14 -3.88
C GLN A 160 12.80 14.24 -3.02
N VAL A 161 12.40 15.49 -3.19
CA VAL A 161 12.96 16.63 -2.43
C VAL A 161 12.18 16.84 -1.14
N PRO A 162 12.79 16.63 0.04
CA PRO A 162 12.10 16.81 1.32
C PRO A 162 11.56 18.23 1.48
N GLY A 163 10.32 18.37 1.92
CA GLY A 163 9.65 19.63 2.18
C GLY A 163 9.08 20.34 0.95
N GLU A 164 9.49 20.00 -0.28
CA GLU A 164 9.00 20.66 -1.49
C GLU A 164 7.51 20.41 -1.70
N ILE A 165 7.11 19.16 -1.83
CA ILE A 165 5.71 18.83 -2.08
C ILE A 165 4.82 19.04 -0.84
N GLU A 166 5.39 18.86 0.37
CA GLU A 166 4.68 19.17 1.63
C GLU A 166 4.32 20.66 1.71
N GLY A 167 5.25 21.55 1.27
CA GLY A 167 5.00 22.98 1.17
C GLY A 167 3.88 23.31 0.18
N GLU A 168 3.93 22.75 -1.04
CA GLU A 168 2.90 22.96 -2.06
C GLU A 168 1.51 22.46 -1.60
N ILE A 169 1.43 21.33 -0.90
CA ILE A 169 0.18 20.82 -0.31
C ILE A 169 -0.36 21.81 0.72
N THR A 170 0.50 22.32 1.59
CA THR A 170 0.11 23.27 2.66
C THR A 170 -0.40 24.59 2.05
N GLU A 171 0.32 25.16 1.09
CA GLU A 171 -0.05 26.38 0.38
C GLU A 171 -1.37 26.27 -0.39
N ALA A 172 -1.66 25.08 -0.91
CA ALA A 172 -2.90 24.79 -1.64
C ALA A 172 -4.14 24.62 -0.75
N GLY A 173 -3.98 24.49 0.58
CA GLY A 173 -5.08 24.31 1.54
C GLY A 173 -5.02 23.01 2.33
N GLY A 174 -3.90 22.30 2.33
CA GLY A 174 -3.62 21.17 3.21
C GLY A 174 -4.12 19.81 2.72
N ALA A 175 -4.35 18.91 3.68
CA ALA A 175 -4.63 17.49 3.41
C ALA A 175 -5.83 17.26 2.50
N ASP A 176 -6.90 18.02 2.68
CA ASP A 176 -8.13 17.91 1.87
C ASP A 176 -7.84 17.97 0.36
N LYS A 177 -6.93 18.84 -0.06
CA LYS A 177 -6.59 19.02 -1.49
C LYS A 177 -5.87 17.83 -2.08
N LEU A 178 -4.86 17.31 -1.39
CA LEU A 178 -4.15 16.12 -1.86
C LEU A 178 -5.08 14.90 -1.89
N LEU A 179 -5.82 14.67 -0.81
CA LEU A 179 -6.68 13.49 -0.68
C LEU A 179 -7.78 13.49 -1.76
N LYS A 180 -8.46 14.62 -1.99
CA LYS A 180 -9.43 14.74 -3.10
C LYS A 180 -8.80 14.43 -4.45
N LYS A 181 -7.63 15.00 -4.71
CA LYS A 181 -6.92 14.79 -5.99
C LYS A 181 -6.53 13.34 -6.20
N VAL A 182 -6.06 12.66 -5.17
CA VAL A 182 -5.58 11.27 -5.26
C VAL A 182 -6.76 10.28 -5.25
N PHE A 183 -7.70 10.40 -4.31
CA PHE A 183 -8.82 9.45 -4.23
C PHE A 183 -9.77 9.53 -5.43
N ALA A 184 -9.93 10.70 -6.03
CA ALA A 184 -10.75 10.86 -7.23
C ALA A 184 -10.01 10.53 -8.53
N TYR A 185 -8.71 10.17 -8.47
CA TYR A 185 -7.91 9.90 -9.67
C TYR A 185 -8.30 8.57 -10.31
N ARG A 186 -8.96 8.64 -11.45
CA ARG A 186 -9.43 7.49 -12.25
C ARG A 186 -8.91 7.54 -13.69
N ASN A 187 -7.91 8.39 -13.94
CA ASN A 187 -7.32 8.49 -15.26
C ASN A 187 -6.23 7.40 -15.39
N PRO A 188 -6.28 6.51 -16.40
CA PRO A 188 -5.24 5.52 -16.62
C PRO A 188 -3.89 6.12 -17.05
N ALA A 189 -3.83 7.42 -17.35
CA ALA A 189 -2.57 8.13 -17.58
C ALA A 189 -1.73 8.24 -16.31
N GLN A 190 -0.46 8.59 -16.45
CA GLN A 190 0.41 8.78 -15.31
C GLN A 190 0.12 10.10 -14.57
N PHE A 191 0.26 10.06 -13.24
CA PHE A 191 -0.01 11.19 -12.38
C PHE A 191 1.14 12.21 -12.43
N MET A 192 0.89 13.35 -13.08
CA MET A 192 1.87 14.42 -13.25
C MET A 192 1.59 15.57 -12.30
N LEU A 193 2.66 16.12 -11.72
CA LEU A 193 2.64 17.27 -10.79
C LEU A 193 3.64 18.32 -11.25
N PRO A 194 3.34 19.14 -12.28
CA PRO A 194 4.25 20.14 -12.80
C PRO A 194 4.70 21.15 -11.73
N LYS A 195 6.00 21.42 -11.70
CA LYS A 195 6.60 22.38 -10.75
C LYS A 195 6.14 23.80 -11.05
N GLY A 196 5.89 24.58 -9.98
CA GLY A 196 5.48 25.99 -10.10
C GLY A 196 4.03 26.19 -10.55
N GLN A 197 3.28 25.15 -10.84
CA GLN A 197 1.84 25.22 -11.01
C GLN A 197 1.16 24.82 -9.71
N SER A 198 0.03 25.46 -9.37
CA SER A 198 -0.75 25.03 -8.22
C SER A 198 -1.46 23.70 -8.54
N ALA A 199 -0.67 22.63 -8.48
CA ALA A 199 -1.14 21.27 -8.81
C ALA A 199 -2.36 20.85 -7.98
N PHE A 200 -2.61 21.52 -6.85
CA PHE A 200 -3.68 21.24 -5.92
C PHE A 200 -4.73 22.37 -5.83
N SER A 201 -4.66 23.41 -6.68
CA SER A 201 -5.61 24.54 -6.63
C SER A 201 -7.03 24.12 -7.02
N GLU A 202 -7.14 23.31 -8.06
CA GLU A 202 -8.40 22.76 -8.53
C GLU A 202 -8.40 21.26 -8.34
N VAL A 203 -9.28 20.79 -7.48
CA VAL A 203 -9.44 19.36 -7.18
C VAL A 203 -10.90 18.97 -7.32
N PRO A 204 -11.18 17.75 -7.82
CA PRO A 204 -12.54 17.23 -7.86
C PRO A 204 -13.08 17.01 -6.43
N PRO A 205 -14.40 16.82 -6.26
CA PRO A 205 -14.96 16.34 -5.00
C PRO A 205 -14.41 14.94 -4.68
N PHE A 206 -14.55 14.52 -3.42
CA PHE A 206 -14.32 13.12 -3.06
C PHE A 206 -15.24 12.20 -3.88
N PRO A 207 -14.78 10.98 -4.22
CA PRO A 207 -15.58 10.03 -4.96
C PRO A 207 -16.77 9.53 -4.13
N ASN A 208 -17.84 9.11 -4.79
CA ASN A 208 -19.10 8.72 -4.13
C ASN A 208 -18.99 7.47 -3.25
N TRP A 209 -17.92 6.67 -3.41
CA TRP A 209 -17.69 5.52 -2.55
C TRP A 209 -17.07 5.88 -1.18
N LEU A 210 -16.63 7.13 -1.00
CA LEU A 210 -16.13 7.66 0.27
C LEU A 210 -17.20 8.57 0.88
N SER A 211 -17.77 8.18 2.02
CA SER A 211 -18.74 9.02 2.73
C SER A 211 -18.08 10.29 3.28
N GLU A 212 -18.88 11.29 3.63
CA GLU A 212 -18.38 12.53 4.27
C GLU A 212 -17.65 12.23 5.59
N ALA A 213 -18.13 11.26 6.36
CA ALA A 213 -17.51 10.84 7.61
C ALA A 213 -16.16 10.15 7.38
N ASP A 214 -16.07 9.30 6.35
CA ASP A 214 -14.82 8.64 5.97
C ASP A 214 -13.79 9.68 5.46
N ALA A 215 -14.24 10.61 4.62
CA ALA A 215 -13.41 11.70 4.12
C ALA A 215 -12.86 12.57 5.25
N ALA A 216 -13.72 12.91 6.23
CA ALA A 216 -13.31 13.67 7.41
C ALA A 216 -12.26 12.92 8.23
N TYR A 217 -12.42 11.60 8.43
CA TYR A 217 -11.43 10.79 9.14
C TYR A 217 -10.04 10.86 8.50
N TYR A 218 -9.96 10.71 7.17
CA TYR A 218 -8.69 10.84 6.45
C TYR A 218 -8.13 12.26 6.55
N CYS A 219 -8.96 13.28 6.30
CA CYS A 219 -8.54 14.69 6.36
C CYS A 219 -8.02 15.09 7.74
N ASP A 220 -8.73 14.73 8.81
CA ASP A 220 -8.35 15.05 10.18
C ASP A 220 -7.03 14.36 10.56
N THR A 221 -6.90 13.08 10.20
CA THR A 221 -5.68 12.32 10.50
C THR A 221 -4.48 12.90 9.75
N PHE A 222 -4.56 13.10 8.43
CA PHE A 222 -3.44 13.65 7.66
C PHE A 222 -3.18 15.15 7.95
N SER A 223 -4.17 15.92 8.38
CA SER A 223 -3.95 17.29 8.86
C SER A 223 -3.11 17.32 10.12
N ARG A 224 -3.25 16.33 10.99
CA ARG A 224 -2.45 16.16 12.23
C ARG A 224 -1.06 15.59 11.96
N THR A 225 -0.95 14.58 11.11
CA THR A 225 0.29 13.79 10.93
C THR A 225 1.15 14.26 9.76
N GLY A 226 0.56 14.97 8.80
CA GLY A 226 1.20 15.33 7.54
C GLY A 226 1.41 14.13 6.62
N PHE A 227 2.17 14.36 5.55
CA PHE A 227 2.46 13.34 4.52
C PHE A 227 3.92 12.90 4.49
N THR A 228 4.81 13.52 5.26
CA THR A 228 6.26 13.26 5.21
C THR A 228 6.60 11.80 5.41
N GLY A 229 5.95 11.13 6.38
CA GLY A 229 6.15 9.69 6.62
C GLY A 229 5.85 8.86 5.36
N GLY A 230 4.69 9.05 4.74
CA GLY A 230 4.31 8.36 3.50
C GLY A 230 5.21 8.72 2.31
N LEU A 231 5.62 9.99 2.18
CA LEU A 231 6.54 10.44 1.13
C LEU A 231 7.93 9.83 1.27
N ASN A 232 8.36 9.49 2.48
CA ASN A 232 9.66 8.86 2.72
C ASN A 232 9.78 7.45 2.13
N TYR A 233 8.68 6.74 1.88
CA TYR A 233 8.70 5.48 1.12
C TYR A 233 9.25 5.68 -0.28
N TYR A 234 8.83 6.75 -0.95
CA TYR A 234 9.31 7.13 -2.29
C TYR A 234 10.76 7.61 -2.25
N ARG A 235 11.16 8.36 -1.22
CA ARG A 235 12.53 8.88 -1.02
C ARG A 235 13.53 7.76 -0.74
N ALA A 236 13.09 6.65 -0.16
CA ALA A 236 13.92 5.49 0.10
C ALA A 236 14.17 4.59 -1.14
N LEU A 237 13.52 4.83 -2.29
CA LEU A 237 13.57 3.94 -3.46
C LEU A 237 14.98 3.65 -3.96
N ASN A 238 15.84 4.69 -4.10
CA ASN A 238 17.21 4.49 -4.58
C ASN A 238 18.07 3.75 -3.55
N LEU A 239 17.89 4.01 -2.26
CA LEU A 239 18.55 3.26 -1.18
C LEU A 239 18.09 1.81 -1.15
N ASN A 240 16.78 1.57 -1.30
CA ASN A 240 16.24 0.22 -1.43
C ASN A 240 16.87 -0.55 -2.60
N TRP A 241 17.05 0.12 -3.74
CA TRP A 241 17.72 -0.50 -4.88
C TRP A 241 19.16 -0.93 -4.55
N GLU A 242 19.89 -0.13 -3.78
CA GLU A 242 21.26 -0.45 -3.36
C GLU A 242 21.31 -1.67 -2.43
N ILE A 243 20.52 -1.64 -1.34
CA ILE A 243 20.58 -2.69 -0.30
C ILE A 243 19.93 -4.00 -0.73
N THR A 244 19.06 -3.99 -1.75
CA THR A 244 18.42 -5.21 -2.28
C THR A 244 19.19 -5.88 -3.41
N ALA A 245 20.42 -5.48 -3.67
CA ALA A 245 21.27 -6.10 -4.70
C ALA A 245 21.36 -7.64 -4.60
N PRO A 246 21.46 -8.25 -3.40
CA PRO A 246 21.46 -9.71 -3.25
C PRO A 246 20.20 -10.42 -3.78
N TRP A 247 19.07 -9.73 -3.86
CA TRP A 247 17.79 -10.26 -4.36
C TRP A 247 17.55 -10.00 -5.85
N THR A 248 18.56 -9.57 -6.58
CA THR A 248 18.46 -9.45 -8.06
C THR A 248 18.11 -10.81 -8.65
N ARG A 249 17.00 -10.86 -9.43
CA ARG A 249 16.42 -12.09 -10.01
C ARG A 249 15.83 -13.08 -9.00
N ALA A 250 15.66 -12.70 -7.74
CA ALA A 250 14.95 -13.53 -6.77
C ALA A 250 13.46 -13.64 -7.17
N GLN A 251 12.87 -14.80 -6.90
CA GLN A 251 11.48 -15.10 -7.19
C GLN A 251 10.66 -15.12 -5.90
N VAL A 252 9.44 -14.61 -5.96
CA VAL A 252 8.46 -14.72 -4.87
C VAL A 252 7.90 -16.16 -4.87
N LYS A 253 8.18 -16.92 -3.80
CA LYS A 253 7.85 -18.35 -3.69
C LYS A 253 6.77 -18.62 -2.64
N VAL A 254 5.75 -17.79 -2.59
CA VAL A 254 4.51 -18.01 -1.82
C VAL A 254 3.33 -18.02 -2.77
N PRO A 255 2.21 -18.70 -2.45
CA PRO A 255 0.99 -18.62 -3.24
C PRO A 255 0.48 -17.18 -3.30
N VAL A 256 0.16 -16.69 -4.50
CA VAL A 256 -0.29 -15.30 -4.72
C VAL A 256 -1.51 -15.26 -5.61
N LYS A 257 -2.46 -14.39 -5.22
CA LYS A 257 -3.49 -13.82 -6.08
C LYS A 257 -3.18 -12.34 -6.29
N PHE A 258 -3.27 -11.86 -7.54
CA PHE A 258 -3.10 -10.46 -7.88
C PHE A 258 -4.41 -9.87 -8.39
N ILE A 259 -4.81 -8.69 -7.89
CA ILE A 259 -6.05 -8.02 -8.28
C ILE A 259 -5.73 -6.56 -8.64
N VAL A 260 -6.31 -6.07 -9.73
CA VAL A 260 -6.10 -4.69 -10.18
C VAL A 260 -7.33 -4.15 -10.89
N GLY A 261 -7.57 -2.84 -10.80
CA GLY A 261 -8.57 -2.13 -11.60
C GLY A 261 -8.04 -1.80 -13.00
N ASP A 262 -8.89 -1.85 -14.01
CA ASP A 262 -8.49 -1.53 -15.38
C ASP A 262 -8.23 -0.02 -15.61
N LEU A 263 -8.75 0.83 -14.71
CA LEU A 263 -8.50 2.27 -14.69
C LEU A 263 -7.33 2.68 -13.77
N ASP A 264 -6.69 1.73 -13.11
CA ASP A 264 -5.56 1.99 -12.22
C ASP A 264 -4.35 2.47 -13.03
N LEU A 265 -3.73 3.59 -12.57
CA LEU A 265 -2.54 4.15 -13.21
C LEU A 265 -1.33 3.18 -13.20
N THR A 266 -1.24 2.32 -12.19
CA THR A 266 -0.16 1.34 -12.08
C THR A 266 -0.30 0.24 -13.13
N TYR A 267 -1.52 -0.25 -13.36
CA TYR A 267 -1.83 -1.23 -14.39
C TYR A 267 -1.61 -0.69 -15.81
N ASN A 268 -1.85 0.61 -15.99
CA ASN A 268 -1.71 1.30 -17.28
C ASN A 268 -0.30 1.87 -17.51
N ALA A 269 0.64 1.67 -16.58
CA ALA A 269 2.02 2.07 -16.79
C ALA A 269 2.66 1.26 -17.96
N PRO A 270 3.54 1.88 -18.76
CA PRO A 270 4.13 1.24 -19.92
C PRO A 270 4.77 -0.11 -19.60
N GLY A 271 4.36 -1.14 -20.34
CA GLY A 271 4.86 -2.51 -20.20
C GLY A 271 4.27 -3.34 -19.07
N VAL A 272 3.49 -2.74 -18.15
CA VAL A 272 2.92 -3.46 -16.99
C VAL A 272 1.89 -4.50 -17.41
N LYS A 273 0.96 -4.17 -18.33
CA LYS A 273 -0.01 -5.15 -18.85
C LYS A 273 0.70 -6.34 -19.50
N ASP A 274 1.72 -6.07 -20.29
CA ASP A 274 2.51 -7.12 -20.95
C ASP A 274 3.25 -7.98 -19.90
N TYR A 275 3.84 -7.37 -18.90
CA TYR A 275 4.50 -8.07 -17.80
C TYR A 275 3.53 -9.01 -17.07
N ILE A 276 2.33 -8.52 -16.74
CA ILE A 276 1.31 -9.30 -16.03
C ILE A 276 0.78 -10.46 -16.90
N HIS A 277 0.40 -10.18 -18.15
CA HIS A 277 -0.38 -11.13 -18.96
C HIS A 277 0.44 -11.99 -19.93
N LYS A 278 1.70 -11.58 -20.24
CA LYS A 278 2.56 -12.35 -21.18
C LYS A 278 3.63 -13.19 -20.46
N GLY A 279 3.37 -13.58 -19.22
CA GLY A 279 4.17 -14.54 -18.47
C GLY A 279 5.35 -13.94 -17.69
N GLY A 280 5.60 -12.63 -17.75
CA GLY A 280 6.65 -11.96 -16.98
C GLY A 280 6.43 -12.10 -15.48
N MET A 281 5.24 -11.77 -15.02
CA MET A 281 4.88 -11.88 -13.61
C MET A 281 4.89 -13.34 -13.13
N LYS A 282 4.40 -14.29 -13.95
CA LYS A 282 4.42 -15.73 -13.61
C LYS A 282 5.84 -16.29 -13.52
N ARG A 283 6.79 -15.79 -14.32
CA ARG A 283 8.20 -16.13 -14.21
C ARG A 283 8.80 -15.70 -12.88
N ASP A 284 8.48 -14.49 -12.43
CA ASP A 284 9.06 -13.88 -11.22
C ASP A 284 8.29 -14.28 -9.95
N VAL A 285 7.02 -14.66 -10.09
CA VAL A 285 6.12 -15.16 -9.05
C VAL A 285 5.59 -16.54 -9.49
N PRO A 286 6.39 -17.62 -9.41
CA PRO A 286 6.02 -18.93 -9.98
C PRO A 286 4.76 -19.54 -9.34
N LEU A 287 4.40 -19.15 -8.11
CA LEU A 287 3.18 -19.58 -7.43
C LEU A 287 2.03 -18.56 -7.58
N LEU A 288 2.08 -17.69 -8.58
CA LEU A 288 0.94 -16.85 -8.95
C LEU A 288 -0.21 -17.76 -9.45
N GLU A 289 -1.31 -17.80 -8.70
CA GLU A 289 -2.46 -18.67 -9.05
C GLU A 289 -3.47 -17.95 -9.94
N ASP A 290 -3.71 -16.67 -9.67
CA ASP A 290 -4.79 -15.93 -10.33
C ASP A 290 -4.42 -14.45 -10.51
N VAL A 291 -4.90 -13.88 -11.61
CA VAL A 291 -4.84 -12.45 -11.93
C VAL A 291 -6.24 -11.97 -12.25
N VAL A 292 -6.78 -11.08 -11.44
CA VAL A 292 -8.11 -10.50 -11.62
C VAL A 292 -7.97 -9.05 -12.07
N VAL A 293 -8.62 -8.69 -13.17
CA VAL A 293 -8.74 -7.30 -13.63
C VAL A 293 -10.19 -6.88 -13.51
N LEU A 294 -10.48 -5.96 -12.59
CA LEU A 294 -11.82 -5.43 -12.35
C LEU A 294 -12.13 -4.30 -13.33
N GLN A 295 -13.19 -4.47 -14.10
CA GLN A 295 -13.58 -3.52 -15.15
C GLN A 295 -14.27 -2.28 -14.56
N GLY A 296 -13.89 -1.09 -15.03
CA GLY A 296 -14.42 0.19 -14.57
C GLY A 296 -13.98 0.57 -13.15
N VAL A 297 -12.95 -0.07 -12.60
CA VAL A 297 -12.46 0.13 -11.23
C VAL A 297 -11.11 0.88 -11.25
N GLY A 298 -10.98 1.86 -10.36
CA GLY A 298 -9.78 2.68 -10.21
C GLY A 298 -8.73 2.04 -9.28
N HIS A 299 -7.87 2.93 -8.75
CA HIS A 299 -6.76 2.53 -7.91
C HIS A 299 -7.21 1.97 -6.54
N PHE A 300 -8.15 2.63 -5.86
CA PHE A 300 -8.59 2.27 -4.50
C PHE A 300 -9.67 1.17 -4.52
N LEU A 301 -9.37 0.05 -5.15
CA LEU A 301 -10.34 -1.01 -5.45
C LEU A 301 -10.99 -1.63 -4.19
N GLN A 302 -10.31 -1.69 -3.06
CA GLN A 302 -10.85 -2.21 -1.78
C GLN A 302 -11.90 -1.28 -1.15
N GLU A 303 -11.83 0.00 -1.46
CA GLU A 303 -12.81 1.02 -1.07
C GLU A 303 -13.94 1.13 -2.08
N GLU A 304 -13.61 1.01 -3.38
CA GLU A 304 -14.52 1.19 -4.48
C GLU A 304 -15.46 -0.01 -4.68
N GLN A 305 -14.96 -1.23 -4.40
CA GLN A 305 -15.67 -2.50 -4.56
C GLN A 305 -15.49 -3.41 -3.33
N PRO A 306 -15.88 -2.97 -2.12
CA PRO A 306 -15.52 -3.63 -0.87
C PRO A 306 -15.98 -5.08 -0.80
N ASP A 307 -17.22 -5.39 -1.20
CA ASP A 307 -17.77 -6.75 -1.14
C ASP A 307 -17.09 -7.69 -2.13
N VAL A 308 -16.82 -7.19 -3.35
CA VAL A 308 -16.13 -7.96 -4.39
C VAL A 308 -14.71 -8.30 -3.94
N ILE A 309 -13.98 -7.34 -3.38
CA ILE A 309 -12.63 -7.55 -2.88
C ILE A 309 -12.63 -8.50 -1.67
N THR A 310 -13.54 -8.32 -0.72
CA THR A 310 -13.67 -9.21 0.44
C THR A 310 -13.90 -10.65 0.00
N LYS A 311 -14.79 -10.86 -0.99
CA LYS A 311 -15.02 -12.18 -1.56
C LYS A 311 -13.79 -12.76 -2.24
N HIS A 312 -13.06 -11.98 -3.04
CA HIS A 312 -11.84 -12.44 -3.69
C HIS A 312 -10.74 -12.82 -2.69
N ILE A 313 -10.63 -12.08 -1.59
CA ILE A 313 -9.69 -12.40 -0.50
C ILE A 313 -10.07 -13.74 0.11
N TYR A 314 -11.32 -13.88 0.57
CA TYR A 314 -11.80 -15.08 1.23
C TYR A 314 -11.67 -16.33 0.35
N ASP A 315 -12.16 -16.28 -0.88
CA ASP A 315 -12.11 -17.40 -1.82
C ASP A 315 -10.68 -17.88 -2.08
N PHE A 316 -9.68 -16.99 -1.93
CA PHE A 316 -8.30 -17.36 -2.11
C PHE A 316 -7.66 -17.92 -0.84
N ILE A 317 -7.78 -17.21 0.29
CA ILE A 317 -7.13 -17.66 1.53
C ILE A 317 -7.73 -18.95 2.11
N ASN A 318 -9.00 -19.21 1.83
CA ASN A 318 -9.71 -20.41 2.29
C ASN A 318 -9.22 -21.71 1.62
N LYS A 319 -8.30 -21.62 0.64
CA LYS A 319 -7.67 -22.80 0.01
C LYS A 319 -6.52 -23.37 0.85
N PHE A 320 -6.03 -22.63 1.80
CA PHE A 320 -4.84 -22.92 2.60
C PHE A 320 -5.21 -23.01 4.08
#